data_64771813d3cd9541a824a4d314c3bce6
#
_entry.id   64771813d3cd9541a824a4d314c3bce6
#
_cell.length_a   1.000
_cell.length_b   1.000
_cell.length_c   1.000
_cell.angle_alpha   90.00
_cell.angle_beta   90.00
_cell.angle_gamma   90.00
#
_symmetry.space_group_name_H-M   'P 1'
#
loop_
_entity.id
_entity.type
_entity.pdbx_description
1 polymer ?
#
loop_
_entity_poly.entity_id
_entity_poly.type
_entity_poly.pdbx_seq_one_letter_code
_entity_poly.pdbx_strand_id
1 'polypeptide(L)'
;RYAPVTWSDAPDNRRIAIAWMSNWQYANDVPTSQYRSPNSVPRDLSLFTVDGETYLQSAPSPELLKLRDVSKKRSFKVNGTRIIKDMIAGNEGAYEIELTIENQHADVIGFRLYNDKGEEVDMQYDMKEKKFSMDRRKSGDVGFNENFPMLTWTAIESGKDELKLRLLVDKSS
;
A
#
# COMPACT_ATOMS: atom_id res chain seq x y z
N ARG A 1 9.05 -2.76 -8.35
CA ARG A 1 9.97 -1.63 -8.11
C ARG A 1 11.22 -1.81 -8.95
N TYR A 2 11.73 -0.72 -9.48
CA TYR A 2 12.89 -0.74 -10.37
C TYR A 2 13.97 0.23 -9.86
N ALA A 3 15.23 -0.05 -10.21
CA ALA A 3 16.41 0.74 -9.86
C ALA A 3 16.46 1.13 -8.37
N PRO A 4 16.36 0.19 -7.42
CA PRO A 4 16.52 0.50 -6.01
C PRO A 4 17.95 0.94 -5.74
N VAL A 5 18.08 2.00 -4.96
CA VAL A 5 19.37 2.45 -4.41
C VAL A 5 19.28 2.48 -2.90
N THR A 6 20.44 2.31 -2.24
CA THR A 6 20.53 2.38 -0.78
C THR A 6 21.50 3.45 -0.35
N TRP A 7 21.23 4.10 0.79
CA TRP A 7 22.21 4.96 1.43
C TRP A 7 23.33 4.13 2.08
N SER A 8 24.58 4.57 1.90
CA SER A 8 25.70 4.16 2.72
C SER A 8 25.76 5.02 3.98
N ASP A 9 26.36 4.50 5.03
CA ASP A 9 26.64 5.19 6.30
C ASP A 9 25.41 5.88 6.94
N ALA A 10 24.25 5.30 6.77
CA ALA A 10 23.06 5.76 7.49
C ALA A 10 23.26 5.55 9.01
N PRO A 11 22.75 6.47 9.86
CA PRO A 11 22.83 6.33 11.30
C PRO A 11 22.33 4.97 11.80
N ASP A 12 22.86 4.51 12.93
CA ASP A 12 22.44 3.28 13.61
C ASP A 12 22.60 2.01 12.76
N ASN A 13 23.58 2.00 11.85
CA ASN A 13 23.81 0.91 10.89
C ASN A 13 22.58 0.51 10.06
N ARG A 14 21.67 1.41 9.89
CA ARG A 14 20.47 1.20 9.09
C ARG A 14 20.80 1.05 7.61
N ARG A 15 20.05 0.22 6.91
CA ARG A 15 20.07 0.14 5.47
C ARG A 15 18.75 0.71 4.93
N ILE A 16 18.82 1.92 4.39
CA ILE A 16 17.64 2.63 3.86
C ILE A 16 17.67 2.57 2.35
N ALA A 17 16.54 2.23 1.74
CA ALA A 17 16.38 2.13 0.30
C ALA A 17 15.29 3.07 -0.22
N ILE A 18 15.47 3.53 -1.44
CA ILE A 18 14.45 4.18 -2.26
C ILE A 18 14.46 3.54 -3.65
N ALA A 19 13.32 3.51 -4.33
CA ALA A 19 13.21 2.90 -5.65
C ALA A 19 12.22 3.69 -6.52
N TRP A 20 12.36 3.56 -7.83
CA TRP A 20 11.39 4.08 -8.77
C TRP A 20 10.09 3.26 -8.71
N MET A 21 8.94 3.94 -8.68
CA MET A 21 7.61 3.34 -8.50
C MET A 21 6.82 3.22 -9.79
N SER A 22 7.48 3.00 -10.91
CA SER A 22 6.76 2.79 -12.15
C SER A 22 7.10 1.44 -12.80
N ASN A 23 6.59 1.23 -13.99
CA ASN A 23 6.83 0.07 -14.82
C ASN A 23 7.16 0.53 -16.23
N TRP A 24 8.21 -0.01 -16.82
CA TRP A 24 8.64 0.31 -18.18
C TRP A 24 7.58 0.05 -19.25
N GLN A 25 6.63 -0.84 -18.99
CA GLN A 25 5.54 -1.13 -19.92
C GLN A 25 4.65 0.09 -20.20
N TYR A 26 4.54 1.03 -19.23
CA TYR A 26 3.66 2.20 -19.37
C TYR A 26 4.27 3.52 -18.87
N ALA A 27 5.53 3.52 -18.46
CA ALA A 27 6.12 4.70 -17.83
C ALA A 27 6.15 5.94 -18.72
N ASN A 28 6.28 5.75 -20.03
CA ASN A 28 6.29 6.85 -20.98
C ASN A 28 4.90 7.42 -21.30
N ASP A 29 3.85 6.66 -21.00
CA ASP A 29 2.47 6.98 -21.32
C ASP A 29 1.71 7.57 -20.14
N VAL A 30 2.31 7.58 -18.94
CA VAL A 30 1.64 8.13 -17.74
C VAL A 30 1.20 9.58 -17.98
N PRO A 31 -0.06 9.94 -17.62
CA PRO A 31 -0.65 11.22 -17.94
C PRO A 31 -0.19 12.35 -16.99
N THR A 32 1.12 12.46 -16.78
CA THR A 32 1.74 13.52 -15.98
C THR A 32 2.51 14.49 -16.86
N SER A 33 2.48 15.78 -16.53
CA SER A 33 3.12 16.84 -17.31
C SER A 33 4.46 17.30 -16.75
N GLN A 34 4.59 17.34 -15.40
CA GLN A 34 5.76 17.90 -14.73
C GLN A 34 6.82 16.85 -14.39
N TYR A 35 6.43 15.58 -14.27
CA TYR A 35 7.33 14.48 -13.92
C TYR A 35 6.83 13.17 -14.52
N ARG A 36 7.70 12.18 -14.57
CA ARG A 36 7.37 10.82 -15.04
C ARG A 36 7.64 9.82 -13.90
N SER A 37 6.57 9.50 -13.18
CA SER A 37 6.51 8.54 -12.07
C SER A 37 7.23 8.98 -10.79
N PRO A 38 6.67 8.65 -9.62
CA PRO A 38 7.25 8.97 -8.32
C PRO A 38 8.36 7.99 -7.93
N ASN A 39 9.13 8.38 -6.92
CA ASN A 39 9.95 7.47 -6.15
C ASN A 39 9.12 6.87 -5.00
N SER A 40 9.52 5.70 -4.52
CA SER A 40 8.95 5.13 -3.30
C SER A 40 9.29 6.01 -2.09
N VAL A 41 8.51 5.92 -1.03
CA VAL A 41 8.96 6.43 0.27
C VAL A 41 10.25 5.70 0.70
N PRO A 42 11.13 6.35 1.49
CA PRO A 42 12.28 5.68 2.08
C PRO A 42 11.85 4.48 2.91
N ARG A 43 12.59 3.39 2.81
CA ARG A 43 12.26 2.13 3.48
C ARG A 43 13.49 1.54 4.14
N ASP A 44 13.38 1.21 5.41
CA ASP A 44 14.40 0.45 6.13
C ASP A 44 14.36 -1.01 5.71
N LEU A 45 15.53 -1.55 5.41
CA LEU A 45 15.71 -2.95 5.07
C LEU A 45 16.28 -3.69 6.29
N SER A 46 15.69 -4.83 6.60
CA SER A 46 16.17 -5.74 7.65
C SER A 46 15.97 -7.19 7.24
N LEU A 47 16.62 -8.09 7.92
CA LEU A 47 16.41 -9.52 7.74
C LEU A 47 15.58 -10.06 8.91
N PHE A 48 14.73 -11.03 8.62
CA PHE A 48 14.00 -11.80 9.63
C PHE A 48 13.95 -13.27 9.24
N THR A 49 13.78 -14.15 10.20
CA THR A 49 13.77 -15.60 9.98
C THR A 49 12.42 -16.18 10.40
N VAL A 50 11.84 -17.00 9.53
CA VAL A 50 10.62 -17.77 9.80
C VAL A 50 10.89 -19.21 9.37
N ASP A 51 10.63 -20.16 10.25
CA ASP A 51 10.79 -21.60 10.00
C ASP A 51 12.18 -21.99 9.42
N GLY A 52 13.24 -21.28 9.86
CA GLY A 52 14.62 -21.49 9.43
C GLY A 52 15.01 -20.80 8.13
N GLU A 53 14.07 -20.21 7.42
CA GLU A 53 14.31 -19.45 6.19
C GLU A 53 14.46 -17.95 6.48
N THR A 54 15.41 -17.30 5.81
CA THR A 54 15.70 -15.87 5.99
C THR A 54 15.07 -15.03 4.88
N TYR A 55 14.33 -14.02 5.29
CA TYR A 55 13.62 -13.12 4.40
C TYR A 55 14.09 -11.67 4.56
N LEU A 56 13.98 -10.91 3.48
CA LEU A 56 14.20 -9.47 3.48
C LEU A 56 12.90 -8.73 3.83
N GLN A 57 12.92 -8.02 4.93
CA GLN A 57 11.86 -7.06 5.27
C GLN A 57 12.19 -5.69 4.68
N SER A 58 11.16 -4.99 4.23
CA SER A 58 11.23 -3.61 3.74
C SER A 58 10.08 -2.82 4.35
N ALA A 59 10.36 -2.05 5.39
CA ALA A 59 9.37 -1.26 6.12
C ALA A 59 9.52 0.25 5.82
N PRO A 60 8.44 1.05 5.78
CA PRO A 60 8.57 2.51 5.68
C PRO A 60 9.43 3.07 6.80
N SER A 61 10.36 3.96 6.46
CA SER A 61 11.29 4.55 7.44
C SER A 61 10.54 5.31 8.54
N PRO A 62 10.96 5.21 9.80
CA PRO A 62 10.26 5.81 10.95
C PRO A 62 10.18 7.34 10.87
N GLU A 63 11.06 7.99 10.14
CA GLU A 63 11.03 9.44 9.90
C GLU A 63 9.71 9.91 9.26
N LEU A 64 9.03 9.05 8.50
CA LEU A 64 7.72 9.36 7.91
C LEU A 64 6.65 9.68 8.98
N LEU A 65 6.81 9.17 10.20
CA LEU A 65 5.91 9.50 11.31
C LEU A 65 5.92 10.99 11.66
N LYS A 66 7.01 11.70 11.35
CA LYS A 66 7.12 13.16 11.57
C LYS A 66 6.27 13.98 10.60
N LEU A 67 5.80 13.37 9.53
CA LEU A 67 4.92 14.00 8.54
C LEU A 67 3.43 13.90 8.95
N ARG A 68 3.12 13.16 10.01
CA ARG A 68 1.75 13.04 10.52
C ARG A 68 1.34 14.34 11.21
N ASP A 69 0.29 14.97 10.71
CA ASP A 69 -0.30 16.19 11.29
C ASP A 69 -1.52 15.83 12.14
N VAL A 70 -2.56 15.29 11.52
CA VAL A 70 -3.82 14.94 12.19
C VAL A 70 -4.01 13.43 12.19
N SER A 71 -4.41 12.88 13.33
CA SER A 71 -4.74 11.46 13.47
C SER A 71 -6.19 11.28 13.91
N LYS A 72 -6.90 10.37 13.25
CA LYS A 72 -8.25 9.94 13.64
C LYS A 72 -8.23 8.42 13.86
N LYS A 73 -8.80 7.97 14.96
CA LYS A 73 -8.92 6.54 15.28
C LYS A 73 -10.38 6.13 15.43
N ARG A 74 -10.74 5.01 14.83
CA ARG A 74 -12.06 4.38 14.95
C ARG A 74 -11.88 2.89 15.17
N SER A 75 -12.81 2.30 15.93
CA SER A 75 -12.92 0.86 16.10
C SER A 75 -14.38 0.46 15.93
N PHE A 76 -14.63 -0.62 15.19
CA PHE A 76 -15.98 -1.09 14.92
C PHE A 76 -15.98 -2.55 14.50
N LYS A 77 -17.14 -3.19 14.68
CA LYS A 77 -17.41 -4.51 14.11
C LYS A 77 -18.01 -4.38 12.73
N VAL A 78 -17.60 -5.25 11.82
CA VAL A 78 -18.13 -5.33 10.45
C VAL A 78 -18.67 -6.73 10.22
N ASN A 79 -19.90 -6.77 9.72
CA ASN A 79 -20.48 -7.97 9.14
C ASN A 79 -21.01 -7.57 7.75
N GLY A 80 -20.38 -8.11 6.70
CA GLY A 80 -20.56 -7.61 5.35
C GLY A 80 -19.74 -6.33 5.08
N THR A 81 -20.36 -5.29 4.55
CA THR A 81 -19.67 -4.05 4.15
C THR A 81 -20.02 -2.87 5.05
N ARG A 82 -19.03 -2.07 5.40
CA ARG A 82 -19.22 -0.80 6.10
C ARG A 82 -18.56 0.35 5.36
N ILE A 83 -19.31 1.41 5.12
CA ILE A 83 -18.81 2.64 4.51
C ILE A 83 -18.33 3.60 5.60
N ILE A 84 -17.13 4.16 5.40
CA ILE A 84 -16.51 5.14 6.30
C ILE A 84 -16.21 6.40 5.48
N LYS A 85 -16.95 7.49 5.73
CA LYS A 85 -16.84 8.71 4.93
C LYS A 85 -15.90 9.77 5.50
N ASP A 86 -15.71 9.82 6.81
CA ASP A 86 -15.14 11.00 7.48
C ASP A 86 -13.67 10.83 7.92
N MET A 87 -13.06 9.69 7.62
CA MET A 87 -11.71 9.41 8.13
C MET A 87 -10.62 10.16 7.35
N ILE A 88 -10.79 10.28 6.04
CA ILE A 88 -9.78 10.85 5.14
C ILE A 88 -10.20 12.17 4.48
N ALA A 89 -11.32 12.75 4.89
CA ALA A 89 -11.77 14.02 4.35
C ALA A 89 -10.82 15.16 4.72
N GLY A 90 -10.54 16.06 3.76
CA GLY A 90 -9.71 17.26 3.96
C GLY A 90 -8.20 17.01 3.96
N ASN A 91 -7.72 15.91 3.39
CA ASN A 91 -6.31 15.51 3.37
C ASN A 91 -5.52 15.92 2.12
N GLU A 92 -6.14 16.63 1.19
CA GLU A 92 -5.52 17.06 -0.08
C GLU A 92 -4.90 15.92 -0.92
N GLY A 93 -5.29 14.67 -0.65
CA GLY A 93 -4.79 13.46 -1.32
C GLY A 93 -3.53 12.86 -0.70
N ALA A 94 -3.00 13.39 0.41
CA ALA A 94 -1.86 12.82 1.12
C ALA A 94 -2.31 12.31 2.49
N TYR A 95 -2.27 10.98 2.71
CA TYR A 95 -2.71 10.37 3.95
C TYR A 95 -2.11 8.99 4.18
N GLU A 96 -2.20 8.53 5.39
CA GLU A 96 -1.83 7.19 5.81
C GLU A 96 -3.03 6.47 6.44
N ILE A 97 -3.20 5.21 6.10
CA ILE A 97 -4.18 4.33 6.73
C ILE A 97 -3.44 3.19 7.41
N GLU A 98 -3.65 3.02 8.70
CA GLU A 98 -3.23 1.84 9.44
C GLU A 98 -4.49 1.06 9.85
N LEU A 99 -4.57 -0.20 9.43
CA LEU A 99 -5.66 -1.09 9.75
C LEU A 99 -5.13 -2.27 10.56
N THR A 100 -5.79 -2.56 11.65
CA THR A 100 -5.68 -3.84 12.35
C THR A 100 -7.04 -4.50 12.25
N ILE A 101 -7.10 -5.64 11.58
CA ILE A 101 -8.32 -6.40 11.35
C ILE A 101 -8.22 -7.72 12.10
N GLU A 102 -9.02 -7.88 13.12
CA GLU A 102 -9.21 -9.15 13.82
C GLU A 102 -10.27 -9.94 13.07
N ASN A 103 -9.85 -11.00 12.39
CA ASN A 103 -10.77 -11.86 11.65
C ASN A 103 -11.33 -12.93 12.56
N GLN A 104 -12.65 -13.10 12.54
CA GLN A 104 -13.30 -14.15 13.31
C GLN A 104 -13.77 -15.33 12.46
N HIS A 105 -14.24 -15.09 11.24
CA HIS A 105 -14.78 -16.17 10.39
C HIS A 105 -14.92 -15.78 8.89
N ALA A 106 -14.39 -14.65 8.46
CA ALA A 106 -14.51 -14.26 7.06
C ALA A 106 -13.50 -14.99 6.18
N ASP A 107 -13.92 -15.47 5.02
CA ASP A 107 -13.02 -16.06 4.03
C ASP A 107 -12.18 -15.00 3.32
N VAL A 108 -12.77 -13.81 3.12
CA VAL A 108 -12.10 -12.66 2.49
C VAL A 108 -12.31 -11.43 3.34
N ILE A 109 -11.24 -10.70 3.59
CA ILE A 109 -11.27 -9.40 4.27
C ILE A 109 -10.54 -8.36 3.42
N GLY A 110 -10.99 -7.11 3.48
CA GLY A 110 -10.35 -6.08 2.69
C GLY A 110 -10.94 -4.71 2.91
N PHE A 111 -10.47 -3.78 2.11
CA PHE A 111 -11.00 -2.43 2.07
C PHE A 111 -10.90 -1.85 0.66
N ARG A 112 -11.76 -0.91 0.37
CA ARG A 112 -11.84 -0.22 -0.90
C ARG A 112 -11.74 1.28 -0.68
N LEU A 113 -10.86 1.91 -1.43
CA LEU A 113 -10.84 3.35 -1.61
C LEU A 113 -11.69 3.67 -2.84
N TYR A 114 -12.61 4.62 -2.71
CA TYR A 114 -13.47 5.02 -3.82
C TYR A 114 -13.88 6.49 -3.69
N ASN A 115 -14.30 7.08 -4.79
CA ASN A 115 -14.80 8.44 -4.86
C ASN A 115 -16.19 8.52 -5.51
N ASP A 116 -16.76 9.72 -5.55
CA ASP A 116 -18.09 9.97 -6.10
C ASP A 116 -18.17 9.86 -7.64
N LYS A 117 -17.03 9.71 -8.32
CA LYS A 117 -16.98 9.47 -9.76
C LYS A 117 -17.03 7.99 -10.14
N GLY A 118 -17.06 7.10 -9.14
CA GLY A 118 -17.02 5.66 -9.36
C GLY A 118 -15.61 5.10 -9.61
N GLU A 119 -14.58 5.89 -9.37
CA GLU A 119 -13.20 5.42 -9.38
C GLU A 119 -12.90 4.69 -8.07
N GLU A 120 -12.20 3.56 -8.17
CA GLU A 120 -11.96 2.71 -7.01
C GLU A 120 -10.65 1.92 -7.12
N VAL A 121 -10.03 1.69 -5.96
CA VAL A 121 -8.96 0.70 -5.76
C VAL A 121 -9.43 -0.28 -4.70
N ASP A 122 -9.53 -1.55 -5.05
CA ASP A 122 -9.98 -2.61 -4.16
C ASP A 122 -8.79 -3.45 -3.68
N MET A 123 -8.66 -3.61 -2.37
CA MET A 123 -7.59 -4.37 -1.73
C MET A 123 -8.19 -5.46 -0.86
N GLN A 124 -7.83 -6.71 -1.12
CA GLN A 124 -8.40 -7.88 -0.47
C GLN A 124 -7.32 -8.85 -0.01
N TYR A 125 -7.58 -9.53 1.08
CA TYR A 125 -6.82 -10.67 1.56
C TYR A 125 -7.73 -11.89 1.63
N ASP A 126 -7.40 -12.91 0.85
CA ASP A 126 -8.03 -14.22 0.88
C ASP A 126 -7.37 -15.05 1.97
N MET A 127 -8.13 -15.39 3.00
CA MET A 127 -7.66 -16.12 4.18
C MET A 127 -7.28 -17.57 3.87
N LYS A 128 -7.97 -18.18 2.89
CA LYS A 128 -7.74 -19.57 2.48
C LYS A 128 -6.53 -19.69 1.57
N GLU A 129 -6.46 -18.84 0.55
CA GLU A 129 -5.37 -18.82 -0.43
C GLU A 129 -4.12 -18.11 0.08
N LYS A 130 -4.22 -17.38 1.22
CA LYS A 130 -3.17 -16.53 1.80
C LYS A 130 -2.60 -15.55 0.77
N LYS A 131 -3.49 -14.91 0.05
CA LYS A 131 -3.16 -13.97 -1.03
C LYS A 131 -3.69 -12.59 -0.74
N PHE A 132 -2.82 -11.60 -0.81
CA PHE A 132 -3.22 -10.20 -0.88
C PHE A 132 -3.32 -9.78 -2.33
N SER A 133 -4.41 -9.14 -2.69
CA SER A 133 -4.65 -8.61 -4.04
C SER A 133 -4.95 -7.12 -4.00
N MET A 134 -4.57 -6.43 -5.08
CA MET A 134 -4.93 -5.04 -5.35
C MET A 134 -5.47 -4.93 -6.76
N ASP A 135 -6.70 -4.45 -6.89
CA ASP A 135 -7.35 -4.20 -8.16
C ASP A 135 -7.40 -2.69 -8.43
N ARG A 136 -6.68 -2.24 -9.46
CA ARG A 136 -6.65 -0.85 -9.90
C ARG A 136 -7.28 -0.61 -11.27
N ARG A 137 -8.04 -1.58 -11.79
CA ARG A 137 -8.64 -1.50 -13.12
C ARG A 137 -9.66 -0.37 -13.27
N LYS A 138 -10.12 0.19 -12.15
CA LYS A 138 -11.06 1.31 -12.08
C LYS A 138 -10.51 2.51 -11.29
N SER A 139 -9.20 2.66 -11.20
CA SER A 139 -8.56 3.65 -10.31
C SER A 139 -8.53 5.08 -10.87
N GLY A 140 -9.30 5.41 -11.87
CA GLY A 140 -9.39 6.71 -12.52
C GLY A 140 -9.05 6.64 -13.99
N ASP A 141 -8.22 7.55 -14.48
CA ASP A 141 -7.74 7.50 -15.87
C ASP A 141 -6.76 6.34 -16.05
N VAL A 142 -7.29 5.20 -16.45
CA VAL A 142 -6.53 3.97 -16.68
C VAL A 142 -6.33 3.66 -18.16
N GLY A 143 -6.92 4.47 -19.05
CA GLY A 143 -6.95 4.25 -20.50
C GLY A 143 -5.67 4.64 -21.24
N PHE A 144 -4.72 5.26 -20.57
CA PHE A 144 -3.49 5.75 -21.21
C PHE A 144 -2.54 4.64 -21.67
N ASN A 145 -2.65 3.44 -21.12
CA ASN A 145 -1.89 2.27 -21.56
C ASN A 145 -2.57 0.97 -21.11
N GLU A 146 -2.64 -0.01 -21.99
CA GLU A 146 -3.33 -1.30 -21.74
C GLU A 146 -2.75 -2.13 -20.58
N ASN A 147 -1.48 -1.93 -20.24
CA ASN A 147 -0.79 -2.63 -19.16
C ASN A 147 -0.98 -1.97 -17.79
N PHE A 148 -1.62 -0.79 -17.72
CA PHE A 148 -1.82 -0.11 -16.45
C PHE A 148 -3.01 -0.67 -15.66
N PRO A 149 -4.23 -0.88 -16.23
CA PRO A 149 -5.36 -1.43 -15.49
C PRO A 149 -5.14 -2.90 -15.16
N MET A 150 -4.79 -3.21 -13.92
CA MET A 150 -4.36 -4.55 -13.54
C MET A 150 -4.90 -4.95 -12.17
N LEU A 151 -5.24 -6.22 -12.04
CA LEU A 151 -5.34 -6.93 -10.77
C LEU A 151 -3.98 -7.58 -10.47
N THR A 152 -3.37 -7.17 -9.39
CA THR A 152 -2.10 -7.75 -8.91
C THR A 152 -2.33 -8.53 -7.63
N TRP A 153 -1.50 -9.53 -7.37
CA TRP A 153 -1.56 -10.29 -6.13
C TRP A 153 -0.16 -10.73 -5.68
N THR A 154 -0.05 -11.02 -4.39
CA THR A 154 1.15 -11.63 -3.80
C THR A 154 0.73 -12.59 -2.68
N ALA A 155 1.50 -13.66 -2.52
CA ALA A 155 1.36 -14.51 -1.36
C ALA A 155 1.89 -13.78 -0.12
N ILE A 156 1.12 -13.80 0.97
CA ILE A 156 1.50 -13.21 2.26
C ILE A 156 1.03 -14.14 3.36
N GLU A 157 1.95 -14.64 4.15
CA GLU A 157 1.59 -15.30 5.40
C GLU A 157 1.16 -14.24 6.42
N SER A 158 -0.09 -14.29 6.85
CA SER A 158 -0.57 -13.50 7.98
C SER A 158 -0.61 -14.35 9.24
N GLY A 159 -0.53 -13.72 10.41
CA GLY A 159 -0.90 -14.37 11.67
C GLY A 159 -2.33 -14.91 11.58
N LYS A 160 -2.65 -15.97 12.34
CA LYS A 160 -3.90 -16.73 12.16
C LYS A 160 -5.18 -15.89 12.27
N ASP A 161 -5.17 -14.85 13.09
CA ASP A 161 -6.38 -14.14 13.50
C ASP A 161 -6.29 -12.62 13.32
N GLU A 162 -5.15 -12.08 12.90
CA GLU A 162 -4.94 -10.64 12.76
C GLU A 162 -4.24 -10.31 11.45
N LEU A 163 -4.80 -9.38 10.70
CA LEU A 163 -4.17 -8.77 9.54
C LEU A 163 -3.83 -7.31 9.84
N LYS A 164 -2.56 -6.95 9.71
CA LYS A 164 -2.10 -5.56 9.80
C LYS A 164 -1.75 -5.06 8.42
N LEU A 165 -2.38 -3.96 8.03
CA LEU A 165 -2.14 -3.28 6.77
C LEU A 165 -1.74 -1.84 7.04
N ARG A 166 -0.76 -1.36 6.30
CA ARG A 166 -0.35 0.04 6.28
C ARG A 166 -0.31 0.52 4.84
N LEU A 167 -1.10 1.53 4.53
CA LEU A 167 -1.18 2.16 3.23
C LEU A 167 -0.71 3.61 3.36
N LEU A 168 0.22 3.98 2.51
CA LEU A 168 0.67 5.36 2.33
C LEU A 168 0.16 5.82 0.97
N VAL A 169 -0.56 6.91 0.95
CA VAL A 169 -1.10 7.53 -0.26
C VAL A 169 -0.55 8.94 -0.37
N ASP A 170 0.01 9.26 -1.53
CA ASP A 170 0.47 10.59 -1.89
C ASP A 170 -0.08 10.95 -3.26
N LYS A 171 -1.26 11.59 -3.26
CA LYS A 171 -2.02 12.00 -4.45
C LYS A 171 -2.28 10.82 -5.40
N SER A 172 -1.46 10.64 -6.41
CA SER A 172 -1.62 9.62 -7.45
C SER A 172 -0.76 8.37 -7.23
N SER A 173 -0.07 8.24 -6.11
CA SER A 173 0.83 7.12 -5.80
C SER A 173 0.58 6.48 -4.44
#